data_acb115ffbcf5c67535fb2ac5f5872abc
#
_entry.id   acb115ffbcf5c67535fb2ac5f5872abc
#
_cell.length_a   1.000
_cell.length_b   1.000
_cell.length_c   1.000
_cell.angle_alpha   90.00
_cell.angle_beta   90.00
_cell.angle_gamma   90.00
#
_symmetry.space_group_name_H-M   'P 1'
#
loop_
_entity.id
_entity.type
_entity.pdbx_description
1 polymer ?
#
loop_
_entity_poly.entity_id
_entity_poly.type
_entity_poly.pdbx_seq_one_letter_code
_entity_poly.pdbx_strand_id
1 'polypeptide(L)'
;MSNISFSDIYTNYYKRSFLFVKSYVRDDMAAEDIVSESLINLWETSKKEKVEYPLALLVQMLKNGSLNYLKHQDVKQAVSESISSKMDRDLYYRISTLQACDLEEIFSSEITRIVNDTLQALPEQTRRVFEMSRYECRTVKEILEELSISPKGVEYHITRSLKVLRVALKDYLPVFYLLFLR
;
A
#
# COMPACT_ATOMS: atom_id res chain seq x y z
N MET A 1 -13.80 -7.55 22.15
CA MET A 1 -13.97 -6.92 20.83
C MET A 1 -13.17 -5.64 20.85
N SER A 2 -11.99 -5.59 20.23
CA SER A 2 -11.19 -4.36 20.14
C SER A 2 -11.91 -3.40 19.20
N ASN A 3 -12.43 -2.32 19.75
CA ASN A 3 -13.07 -1.26 18.98
C ASN A 3 -11.95 -0.49 18.25
N ILE A 4 -11.63 -0.90 17.02
CA ILE A 4 -10.62 -0.21 16.20
C ILE A 4 -11.16 1.19 15.94
N SER A 5 -10.46 2.21 16.42
CA SER A 5 -10.82 3.62 16.19
C SER A 5 -10.62 3.98 14.73
N PHE A 6 -11.50 4.83 14.18
CA PHE A 6 -11.28 5.40 12.84
C PHE A 6 -9.94 6.13 12.73
N SER A 7 -9.53 6.82 13.82
CA SER A 7 -8.23 7.49 13.89
C SER A 7 -7.06 6.54 13.68
N ASP A 8 -7.13 5.32 14.23
CA ASP A 8 -6.07 4.31 14.06
C ASP A 8 -6.01 3.82 12.62
N ILE A 9 -7.17 3.55 12.00
CA ILE A 9 -7.25 3.16 10.59
C ILE A 9 -6.69 4.27 9.71
N TYR A 10 -7.12 5.51 9.92
CA TYR A 10 -6.67 6.65 9.14
C TYR A 10 -5.15 6.85 9.25
N THR A 11 -4.62 6.91 10.47
CA THR A 11 -3.19 7.13 10.72
C THR A 11 -2.33 6.03 10.10
N ASN A 12 -2.78 4.77 10.18
CA ASN A 12 -2.00 3.63 9.70
C ASN A 12 -2.06 3.43 8.19
N TYR A 13 -3.18 3.81 7.53
CA TYR A 13 -3.42 3.42 6.14
C TYR A 13 -3.47 4.59 5.15
N TYR A 14 -3.82 5.82 5.56
CA TYR A 14 -4.08 6.93 4.65
C TYR A 14 -2.92 7.21 3.67
N LYS A 15 -1.72 7.47 4.19
CA LYS A 15 -0.58 7.91 3.36
C LYS A 15 -0.24 6.90 2.25
N ARG A 16 -0.16 5.62 2.60
CA ARG A 16 0.14 4.57 1.62
C ARG A 16 -1.00 4.32 0.63
N SER A 17 -2.24 4.40 1.09
CA SER A 17 -3.43 4.30 0.24
C SER A 17 -3.46 5.45 -0.78
N PHE A 18 -3.17 6.67 -0.33
CA PHE A 18 -3.09 7.85 -1.19
C PHE A 18 -2.02 7.68 -2.28
N LEU A 19 -0.81 7.25 -1.91
CA LEU A 19 0.27 7.02 -2.88
C LEU A 19 -0.09 5.91 -3.88
N PHE A 20 -0.74 4.85 -3.42
CA PHE A 20 -1.23 3.78 -4.29
C PHE A 20 -2.25 4.31 -5.30
N VAL A 21 -3.33 4.97 -4.84
CA VAL A 21 -4.37 5.49 -5.73
C VAL A 21 -3.80 6.55 -6.68
N LYS A 22 -3.00 7.49 -6.17
CA LYS A 22 -2.36 8.56 -6.96
C LYS A 22 -1.49 8.01 -8.09
N SER A 23 -0.82 6.87 -7.90
CA SER A 23 0.02 6.26 -8.94
C SER A 23 -0.77 5.86 -10.20
N TYR A 24 -2.07 5.55 -10.04
CA TYR A 24 -2.97 5.18 -11.14
C TYR A 24 -3.86 6.34 -11.60
N VAL A 25 -4.48 7.04 -10.66
CA VAL A 25 -5.49 8.08 -10.93
C VAL A 25 -4.84 9.38 -11.43
N ARG A 26 -3.67 9.76 -10.88
CA ARG A 26 -2.91 10.98 -11.21
C ARG A 26 -3.68 12.30 -11.01
N ASP A 27 -4.71 12.27 -10.21
CA ASP A 27 -5.52 13.40 -9.77
C ASP A 27 -5.57 13.35 -8.25
N ASP A 28 -5.04 14.38 -7.60
CA ASP A 28 -4.87 14.40 -6.15
C ASP A 28 -6.22 14.47 -5.44
N MET A 29 -7.17 15.27 -5.95
CA MET A 29 -8.50 15.38 -5.34
C MET A 29 -9.27 14.06 -5.46
N ALA A 30 -9.28 13.45 -6.65
CA ALA A 30 -9.92 12.16 -6.84
C ALA A 30 -9.24 11.05 -6.03
N ALA A 31 -7.92 11.11 -5.86
CA ALA A 31 -7.21 10.16 -5.01
C ALA A 31 -7.59 10.31 -3.53
N GLU A 32 -7.70 11.53 -3.01
CA GLU A 32 -8.17 11.81 -1.65
C GLU A 32 -9.60 11.31 -1.42
N ASP A 33 -10.50 11.55 -2.37
CA ASP A 33 -11.89 11.09 -2.29
C ASP A 33 -11.97 9.57 -2.23
N ILE A 34 -11.30 8.87 -3.16
CA ILE A 34 -11.27 7.40 -3.22
C ILE A 34 -10.71 6.80 -1.93
N VAL A 35 -9.62 7.38 -1.40
CA VAL A 35 -8.98 6.90 -0.17
C VAL A 35 -9.89 7.12 1.03
N SER A 36 -10.46 8.32 1.16
CA SER A 36 -11.35 8.67 2.28
C SER A 36 -12.56 7.75 2.33
N GLU A 37 -13.22 7.54 1.18
CA GLU A 37 -14.36 6.62 1.07
C GLU A 37 -13.96 5.18 1.41
N SER A 38 -12.82 4.70 0.92
CA SER A 38 -12.34 3.34 1.18
C SER A 38 -12.02 3.12 2.66
N LEU A 39 -11.42 4.10 3.35
CA LEU A 39 -11.12 4.00 4.77
C LEU A 39 -12.38 4.04 5.65
N ILE A 40 -13.37 4.85 5.27
CA ILE A 40 -14.68 4.88 5.95
C ILE A 40 -15.37 3.52 5.78
N ASN A 41 -15.42 2.99 4.57
CA ASN A 41 -16.04 1.70 4.28
C ASN A 41 -15.34 0.55 5.03
N LEU A 42 -14.01 0.55 5.10
CA LEU A 42 -13.26 -0.42 5.89
C LEU A 42 -13.65 -0.34 7.38
N TRP A 43 -13.72 0.86 7.94
CA TRP A 43 -14.09 1.06 9.34
C TRP A 43 -15.53 0.61 9.62
N GLU A 44 -16.47 0.97 8.76
CA GLU A 44 -17.87 0.55 8.90
C GLU A 44 -18.02 -0.99 8.81
N THR A 45 -17.30 -1.62 7.87
CA THR A 45 -17.29 -3.07 7.74
C THR A 45 -16.70 -3.72 8.99
N SER A 46 -15.59 -3.18 9.51
CA SER A 46 -14.95 -3.68 10.74
C SER A 46 -15.81 -3.54 12.00
N LYS A 47 -16.83 -2.67 11.98
CA LYS A 47 -17.83 -2.58 13.07
C LYS A 47 -18.93 -3.64 12.97
N LYS A 48 -19.28 -4.02 11.75
CA LYS A 48 -20.41 -4.95 11.48
C LYS A 48 -19.96 -6.40 11.59
N GLU A 49 -18.74 -6.67 11.15
CA GLU A 49 -18.18 -8.02 11.10
C GLU A 49 -16.69 -8.04 11.45
N LYS A 50 -16.19 -9.21 11.84
CA LYS A 50 -14.75 -9.41 12.07
C LYS A 50 -14.04 -9.50 10.74
N VAL A 51 -13.31 -8.46 10.37
CA VAL A 51 -12.45 -8.47 9.18
C VAL A 51 -11.15 -9.19 9.52
N GLU A 52 -10.88 -10.32 8.86
CA GLU A 52 -9.70 -11.13 9.10
C GLU A 52 -8.45 -10.50 8.49
N TYR A 53 -8.59 -9.91 7.30
CA TYR A 53 -7.49 -9.29 6.55
C TYR A 53 -7.86 -7.84 6.13
N PRO A 54 -7.78 -6.86 7.07
CA PRO A 54 -8.21 -5.48 6.81
C PRO A 54 -7.47 -4.83 5.65
N LEU A 55 -6.16 -5.12 5.50
CA LEU A 55 -5.35 -4.56 4.43
C LEU A 55 -5.78 -5.10 3.06
N ALA A 56 -6.06 -6.39 2.94
CA ALA A 56 -6.52 -6.99 1.69
C ALA A 56 -7.85 -6.38 1.24
N LEU A 57 -8.80 -6.24 2.18
CA LEU A 57 -10.08 -5.60 1.92
C LEU A 57 -9.92 -4.14 1.49
N LEU A 58 -9.04 -3.39 2.17
CA LEU A 58 -8.74 -2.00 1.82
C LEU A 58 -8.18 -1.88 0.40
N VAL A 59 -7.20 -2.71 0.04
CA VAL A 59 -6.59 -2.68 -1.31
C VAL A 59 -7.63 -2.97 -2.38
N GLN A 60 -8.54 -3.90 -2.12
CA GLN A 60 -9.63 -4.19 -3.05
C GLN A 60 -10.57 -3.00 -3.23
N MET A 61 -10.91 -2.29 -2.14
CA MET A 61 -11.72 -1.08 -2.20
C MET A 61 -11.00 0.02 -2.99
N LEU A 62 -9.72 0.28 -2.72
CA LEU A 62 -8.90 1.25 -3.43
C LEU A 62 -8.78 0.92 -4.93
N LYS A 63 -8.54 -0.35 -5.26
CA LYS A 63 -8.48 -0.82 -6.65
C LYS A 63 -9.80 -0.56 -7.38
N ASN A 64 -10.92 -0.95 -6.77
CA ASN A 64 -12.23 -0.80 -7.38
C ASN A 64 -12.60 0.69 -7.57
N GLY A 65 -12.34 1.55 -6.57
CA GLY A 65 -12.54 2.98 -6.67
C GLY A 65 -11.71 3.62 -7.78
N SER A 66 -10.43 3.26 -7.86
CA SER A 66 -9.53 3.72 -8.91
C SER A 66 -9.96 3.27 -10.30
N LEU A 67 -10.36 2.00 -10.47
CA LEU A 67 -10.87 1.48 -11.74
C LEU A 67 -12.15 2.19 -12.18
N ASN A 68 -13.08 2.41 -11.27
CA ASN A 68 -14.31 3.13 -11.57
C ASN A 68 -14.01 4.56 -12.05
N TYR A 69 -13.14 5.27 -11.35
CA TYR A 69 -12.70 6.61 -11.76
C TYR A 69 -12.09 6.62 -13.17
N LEU A 70 -11.13 5.71 -13.43
CA LEU A 70 -10.45 5.62 -14.72
C LEU A 70 -11.40 5.26 -15.87
N LYS A 71 -12.35 4.33 -15.65
CA LYS A 71 -13.38 4.01 -16.64
C LYS A 71 -14.32 5.19 -16.93
N HIS A 72 -14.66 5.98 -15.92
CA HIS A 72 -15.42 7.20 -16.13
C HIS A 72 -14.65 8.24 -16.94
N GLN A 73 -13.33 8.34 -16.76
CA GLN A 73 -12.48 9.20 -17.59
C GLN A 73 -12.43 8.71 -19.04
N ASP A 74 -12.30 7.40 -19.26
CA ASP A 74 -12.30 6.78 -20.58
C ASP A 74 -13.59 7.10 -21.35
N VAL A 75 -14.75 6.95 -20.71
CA VAL A 75 -16.05 7.29 -21.31
C VAL A 75 -16.14 8.80 -21.61
N LYS A 76 -15.67 9.68 -20.72
CA LYS A 76 -15.67 11.14 -20.97
C LYS A 76 -14.77 11.51 -22.15
N GLN A 77 -13.62 10.84 -22.28
CA GLN A 77 -12.70 11.06 -23.41
C GLN A 77 -13.27 10.56 -24.73
N ALA A 78 -13.94 9.40 -24.74
CA ALA A 78 -14.58 8.83 -25.93
C ALA A 78 -15.72 9.73 -26.48
N VAL A 79 -16.38 10.51 -25.62
CA VAL A 79 -17.44 11.48 -26.01
C VAL A 79 -16.85 12.80 -26.51
N SER A 80 -15.59 13.11 -26.16
CA SER A 80 -14.89 14.31 -26.58
C SER A 80 -14.03 14.03 -27.81
N GLU A 81 -14.53 14.30 -29.01
CA GLU A 81 -13.95 13.98 -30.34
C GLU A 81 -12.53 14.53 -30.64
N SER A 82 -11.75 14.97 -29.66
CA SER A 82 -10.49 15.69 -29.91
C SER A 82 -9.33 15.33 -28.98
N ILE A 83 -9.12 14.07 -28.61
CA ILE A 83 -7.99 13.73 -27.71
C ILE A 83 -7.00 12.77 -28.40
N SER A 84 -5.71 13.14 -28.27
CA SER A 84 -4.58 12.53 -28.96
C SER A 84 -4.43 11.04 -28.60
N SER A 85 -4.16 10.21 -29.61
CA SER A 85 -3.92 8.75 -29.55
C SER A 85 -2.86 8.29 -28.52
N LYS A 86 -2.10 9.22 -27.94
CA LYS A 86 -1.09 8.95 -26.91
C LYS A 86 -1.69 8.96 -25.50
N MET A 87 -2.69 9.81 -25.25
CA MET A 87 -3.39 9.91 -23.97
C MET A 87 -4.31 8.72 -23.75
N ASP A 88 -4.97 8.25 -24.83
CA ASP A 88 -5.81 7.06 -24.79
C ASP A 88 -5.00 5.78 -24.47
N ARG A 89 -3.78 5.67 -25.03
CA ARG A 89 -2.89 4.53 -24.75
C ARG A 89 -2.39 4.52 -23.30
N ASP A 90 -2.09 5.68 -22.72
CA ASP A 90 -1.66 5.77 -21.32
C ASP A 90 -2.82 5.41 -20.36
N LEU A 91 -4.03 5.87 -20.65
CA LEU A 91 -5.22 5.55 -19.86
C LEU A 91 -5.55 4.06 -19.95
N TYR A 92 -5.54 3.49 -21.16
CA TYR A 92 -5.75 2.06 -21.37
C TYR A 92 -4.70 1.21 -20.63
N TYR A 93 -3.42 1.62 -20.68
CA TYR A 93 -2.35 0.94 -19.95
C TYR A 93 -2.58 0.97 -18.43
N ARG A 94 -2.99 2.11 -17.87
CA ARG A 94 -3.31 2.23 -16.44
C ARG A 94 -4.47 1.33 -16.02
N ILE A 95 -5.54 1.32 -16.83
CA ILE A 95 -6.71 0.46 -16.60
C ILE A 95 -6.29 -1.02 -16.66
N SER A 96 -5.60 -1.43 -17.71
CA SER A 96 -5.19 -2.83 -17.89
C SER A 96 -4.23 -3.31 -16.81
N THR A 97 -3.27 -2.47 -16.41
CA THR A 97 -2.34 -2.80 -15.32
C THR A 97 -3.06 -2.93 -13.97
N LEU A 98 -4.01 -2.03 -13.69
CA LEU A 98 -4.78 -2.10 -12.45
C LEU A 98 -5.77 -3.28 -12.45
N GLN A 99 -6.34 -3.63 -13.60
CA GLN A 99 -7.20 -4.82 -13.74
C GLN A 99 -6.41 -6.12 -13.55
N ALA A 100 -5.20 -6.19 -14.16
CA ALA A 100 -4.30 -7.34 -14.05
C ALA A 100 -3.68 -7.47 -12.64
N CYS A 101 -3.78 -6.44 -11.80
CA CYS A 101 -3.36 -6.48 -10.41
C CYS A 101 -4.26 -7.47 -9.65
N ASP A 102 -3.87 -8.74 -9.62
CA ASP A 102 -4.58 -9.77 -8.88
C ASP A 102 -4.26 -9.64 -7.39
N LEU A 103 -5.31 -9.41 -6.60
CA LEU A 103 -5.16 -9.24 -5.16
C LEU A 103 -4.80 -10.56 -4.46
N GLU A 104 -5.23 -11.69 -5.01
CA GLU A 104 -4.82 -13.01 -4.52
C GLU A 104 -3.32 -13.23 -4.78
N GLU A 105 -2.80 -12.72 -5.90
CA GLU A 105 -1.37 -12.71 -6.21
C GLU A 105 -0.58 -11.73 -5.33
N ILE A 106 -1.16 -10.56 -5.01
CA ILE A 106 -0.55 -9.54 -4.13
C ILE A 106 -0.33 -10.07 -2.71
N PHE A 107 -1.26 -10.88 -2.22
CA PHE A 107 -1.15 -11.58 -0.94
C PHE A 107 -0.72 -13.04 -1.13
N SER A 108 -0.27 -13.40 -2.34
CA SER A 108 0.14 -14.75 -2.68
C SER A 108 1.32 -15.21 -1.84
N SER A 109 1.40 -16.52 -1.71
CA SER A 109 2.54 -17.20 -1.09
C SER A 109 3.88 -16.75 -1.67
N GLU A 110 3.91 -16.28 -2.91
CA GLU A 110 5.10 -15.81 -3.60
C GLU A 110 5.64 -14.50 -3.03
N ILE A 111 4.80 -13.47 -2.88
CA ILE A 111 5.24 -12.18 -2.27
C ILE A 111 5.66 -12.39 -0.83
N THR A 112 4.87 -13.17 -0.07
CA THR A 112 5.22 -13.52 1.31
C THR A 112 6.56 -14.25 1.36
N ARG A 113 6.80 -15.18 0.45
CA ARG A 113 8.08 -15.88 0.34
C ARG A 113 9.22 -14.91 -0.01
N ILE A 114 9.07 -14.07 -1.04
CA ILE A 114 10.08 -13.09 -1.43
C ILE A 114 10.44 -12.16 -0.27
N VAL A 115 9.44 -11.67 0.47
CA VAL A 115 9.64 -10.82 1.65
C VAL A 115 10.40 -11.56 2.74
N ASN A 116 9.96 -12.77 3.09
CA ASN A 116 10.59 -13.56 4.14
C ASN A 116 12.03 -13.95 3.78
N ASP A 117 12.27 -14.45 2.57
CA ASP A 117 13.60 -14.81 2.09
C ASP A 117 14.54 -13.58 2.08
N THR A 118 14.01 -12.44 1.65
CA THR A 118 14.76 -11.18 1.63
C THR A 118 15.12 -10.72 3.04
N LEU A 119 14.18 -10.79 3.98
CA LEU A 119 14.42 -10.42 5.37
C LEU A 119 15.39 -11.36 6.06
N GLN A 120 15.31 -12.67 5.78
CA GLN A 120 16.25 -13.65 6.33
C GLN A 120 17.67 -13.49 5.81
N ALA A 121 17.85 -12.98 4.59
CA ALA A 121 19.16 -12.66 4.03
C ALA A 121 19.81 -11.38 4.63
N LEU A 122 19.03 -10.57 5.38
CA LEU A 122 19.57 -9.39 6.05
C LEU A 122 20.35 -9.77 7.32
N PRO A 123 21.34 -8.94 7.73
CA PRO A 123 21.96 -9.08 9.04
C PRO A 123 20.90 -9.10 10.15
N GLU A 124 21.11 -9.95 11.16
CA GLU A 124 20.13 -10.20 12.23
C GLU A 124 19.60 -8.91 12.87
N GLN A 125 20.49 -8.00 13.23
CA GLN A 125 20.09 -6.71 13.82
C GLN A 125 19.23 -5.88 12.86
N THR A 126 19.54 -5.88 11.55
CA THR A 126 18.75 -5.14 10.55
C THR A 126 17.36 -5.74 10.41
N ARG A 127 17.26 -7.07 10.34
CA ARG A 127 16.00 -7.80 10.31
C ARG A 127 15.18 -7.51 11.57
N ARG A 128 15.78 -7.63 12.74
CA ARG A 128 15.07 -7.43 14.03
C ARG A 128 14.50 -6.02 14.15
N VAL A 129 15.28 -4.99 13.80
CA VAL A 129 14.79 -3.59 13.78
C VAL A 129 13.61 -3.44 12.84
N PHE A 130 13.65 -4.06 11.67
CA PHE A 130 12.56 -4.01 10.71
C PHE A 130 11.28 -4.70 11.23
N GLU A 131 11.42 -5.90 11.78
CA GLU A 131 10.32 -6.68 12.37
C GLU A 131 9.64 -5.92 13.50
N MET A 132 10.40 -5.38 14.44
CA MET A 132 9.88 -4.56 15.54
C MET A 132 9.12 -3.34 15.03
N SER A 133 9.65 -2.66 14.02
CA SER A 133 9.04 -1.45 13.47
C SER A 133 7.78 -1.72 12.64
N ARG A 134 7.74 -2.82 11.86
CA ARG A 134 6.69 -3.06 10.85
C ARG A 134 5.67 -4.11 11.27
N TYR A 135 6.07 -5.14 11.96
CA TYR A 135 5.19 -6.23 12.39
C TYR A 135 4.73 -6.07 13.83
N GLU A 136 5.63 -5.64 14.72
CA GLU A 136 5.30 -5.43 16.14
C GLU A 136 4.81 -4.01 16.42
N CYS A 137 4.80 -3.11 15.42
CA CYS A 137 4.36 -1.70 15.54
C CYS A 137 5.06 -0.93 16.67
N ARG A 138 6.30 -1.31 17.03
CA ARG A 138 7.09 -0.65 18.08
C ARG A 138 7.47 0.77 17.66
N THR A 139 7.45 1.65 18.62
CA THR A 139 7.97 3.02 18.45
C THR A 139 9.49 3.02 18.35
N VAL A 140 10.05 4.06 17.74
CA VAL A 140 11.51 4.23 17.68
C VAL A 140 12.14 4.16 19.07
N LYS A 141 11.49 4.75 20.08
CA LYS A 141 11.96 4.77 21.47
C LYS A 141 12.08 3.36 22.05
N GLU A 142 11.06 2.53 21.89
CA GLU A 142 11.07 1.14 22.36
C GLU A 142 12.16 0.30 21.67
N ILE A 143 12.38 0.52 20.36
CA ILE A 143 13.44 -0.16 19.60
C ILE A 143 14.84 0.25 20.11
N LEU A 144 15.04 1.55 20.42
CA LEU A 144 16.29 2.07 21.01
C LEU A 144 16.60 1.41 22.33
N GLU A 145 15.60 1.32 23.22
CA GLU A 145 15.75 0.76 24.56
C GLU A 145 16.04 -0.74 24.49
N GLU A 146 15.33 -1.49 23.66
CA GLU A 146 15.46 -2.96 23.57
C GLU A 146 16.79 -3.39 22.91
N LEU A 147 17.20 -2.70 21.84
CA LEU A 147 18.38 -3.08 21.06
C LEU A 147 19.65 -2.26 21.41
N SER A 148 19.56 -1.31 22.33
CA SER A 148 20.67 -0.42 22.74
C SER A 148 21.36 0.25 21.55
N ILE A 149 20.59 0.73 20.55
CA ILE A 149 21.10 1.41 19.35
C ILE A 149 20.65 2.87 19.33
N SER A 150 21.32 3.71 18.53
CA SER A 150 20.98 5.12 18.41
C SER A 150 19.75 5.34 17.49
N PRO A 151 19.06 6.50 17.57
CA PRO A 151 17.97 6.84 16.65
C PRO A 151 18.39 6.76 15.18
N LYS A 152 19.59 7.24 14.85
CA LYS A 152 20.19 7.13 13.50
C LYS A 152 20.43 5.67 13.10
N GLY A 153 20.76 4.81 14.08
CA GLY A 153 20.90 3.38 13.85
C GLY A 153 19.57 2.73 13.45
N VAL A 154 18.47 3.06 14.13
CA VAL A 154 17.14 2.56 13.76
C VAL A 154 16.79 3.01 12.34
N GLU A 155 16.93 4.28 12.02
CA GLU A 155 16.66 4.84 10.69
C GLU A 155 17.51 4.16 9.60
N TYR A 156 18.80 3.96 9.87
CA TYR A 156 19.70 3.24 8.97
C TYR A 156 19.21 1.83 8.67
N HIS A 157 18.87 1.05 9.69
CA HIS A 157 18.41 -0.33 9.52
C HIS A 157 17.08 -0.41 8.78
N ILE A 158 16.11 0.47 9.08
CA ILE A 158 14.84 0.55 8.36
C ILE A 158 15.07 0.91 6.88
N THR A 159 15.84 1.95 6.61
CA THR A 159 16.13 2.40 5.25
C THR A 159 16.84 1.33 4.44
N ARG A 160 17.80 0.61 5.04
CA ARG A 160 18.50 -0.50 4.41
C ARG A 160 17.55 -1.64 4.06
N SER A 161 16.70 -2.05 4.99
CA SER A 161 15.69 -3.09 4.75
C SER A 161 14.73 -2.73 3.61
N LEU A 162 14.20 -1.51 3.64
CA LEU A 162 13.30 -1.01 2.59
C LEU A 162 13.98 -0.97 1.22
N LYS A 163 15.26 -0.59 1.15
CA LYS A 163 16.02 -0.57 -0.11
C LYS A 163 16.16 -1.97 -0.69
N VAL A 164 16.48 -2.97 0.13
CA VAL A 164 16.65 -4.35 -0.32
C VAL A 164 15.30 -4.96 -0.74
N LEU A 165 14.26 -4.77 0.06
CA LEU A 165 12.89 -5.20 -0.26
C LEU A 165 12.36 -4.56 -1.56
N ARG A 166 12.64 -3.27 -1.79
CA ARG A 166 12.25 -2.59 -3.02
C ARG A 166 12.89 -3.22 -4.27
N VAL A 167 14.14 -3.67 -4.16
CA VAL A 167 14.83 -4.35 -5.26
C VAL A 167 14.24 -5.75 -5.45
N ALA A 168 14.00 -6.50 -4.38
CA ALA A 168 13.43 -7.84 -4.44
C ALA A 168 12.00 -7.84 -5.00
N LEU A 169 11.22 -6.80 -4.67
CA LEU A 169 9.82 -6.62 -5.12
C LEU A 169 9.70 -5.65 -6.31
N LYS A 170 10.73 -5.53 -7.16
CA LYS A 170 10.73 -4.58 -8.28
C LYS A 170 9.55 -4.76 -9.25
N ASP A 171 9.12 -6.00 -9.46
CA ASP A 171 8.00 -6.35 -10.34
C ASP A 171 6.63 -6.17 -9.64
N TYR A 172 6.65 -5.97 -8.32
CA TYR A 172 5.50 -5.75 -7.44
C TYR A 172 5.55 -4.37 -6.75
N LEU A 173 6.13 -3.35 -7.39
CA LEU A 173 6.32 -2.02 -6.78
C LEU A 173 5.05 -1.39 -6.21
N PRO A 174 3.86 -1.46 -6.84
CA PRO A 174 2.64 -0.94 -6.24
C PRO A 174 2.34 -1.57 -4.88
N VAL A 175 2.56 -2.88 -4.77
CA VAL A 175 2.39 -3.65 -3.54
C VAL A 175 3.43 -3.27 -2.49
N PHE A 176 4.68 -3.12 -2.91
CA PHE A 176 5.76 -2.66 -2.02
C PHE A 176 5.40 -1.31 -1.36
N TYR A 177 4.92 -0.35 -2.15
CA TYR A 177 4.53 0.96 -1.63
C TYR A 177 3.36 0.86 -0.65
N LEU A 178 2.39 0.00 -0.95
CA LEU A 178 1.25 -0.23 -0.07
C LEU A 178 1.66 -0.87 1.27
N LEU A 179 2.55 -1.86 1.24
CA LEU A 179 2.93 -2.63 2.43
C LEU A 179 3.93 -1.89 3.33
N PHE A 180 4.88 -1.16 2.76
CA PHE A 180 6.08 -0.72 3.49
C PHE A 180 6.28 0.78 3.60
N LEU A 181 5.59 1.63 2.84
CA LEU A 181 5.64 3.08 3.03
C LEU A 181 4.72 3.51 4.19
N ARG A 182 5.37 3.95 5.23
CA ARG A 182 4.74 4.50 6.43
C ARG A 182 4.98 5.99 6.52
#